data_46c50915ee106bb293398c0713736724
#
_entry.id   46c50915ee106bb293398c0713736724
#
_cell.length_a   1.000
_cell.length_b   1.000
_cell.length_c   1.000
_cell.angle_alpha   90.00
_cell.angle_beta   90.00
_cell.angle_gamma   90.00
#
_symmetry.space_group_name_H-M   'P 1'
#
loop_
_entity.id
_entity.type
_entity.pdbx_description
1 polymer ?
#
loop_
_entity_poly.entity_id
_entity_poly.type
_entity_poly.pdbx_seq_one_letter_code
_entity_poly.pdbx_strand_id
1 'polypeptide(L)'
;NVNILVDEFMPYARDLFSRLGEVTAVPGRPIPVAQLADADALMVRSVTKVNESLLAGKPIKFVGTATAGTDHVDEAWLKQAGIGFSAAPGCNAIAVVEYVFSSLLMLAERDGFSLYDRTVGIVGVGNVGRRLQARLEALGIKTLLCDPPRADRGDEGDFRSLDELVQH
;
A
#
# COMPACT_ATOMS: atom_id res chain seq x y z
N ASN A 1 -28.71 -0.39 11.51
CA ASN A 1 -27.81 -0.87 10.46
C ASN A 1 -26.68 0.15 10.29
N VAL A 2 -25.50 -0.35 9.99
CA VAL A 2 -24.34 0.49 9.67
C VAL A 2 -24.43 0.89 8.20
N ASN A 3 -24.29 2.18 7.88
CA ASN A 3 -24.28 2.67 6.51
C ASN A 3 -22.83 2.85 6.06
N ILE A 4 -22.43 2.13 5.03
CA ILE A 4 -21.03 2.06 4.57
C ILE A 4 -20.95 2.63 3.15
N LEU A 5 -20.26 3.75 2.98
CA LEU A 5 -19.91 4.26 1.66
C LEU A 5 -18.60 3.64 1.19
N VAL A 6 -18.57 3.17 -0.04
CA VAL A 6 -17.37 2.57 -0.64
C VAL A 6 -17.05 3.24 -1.97
N ASP A 7 -15.78 3.42 -2.28
CA ASP A 7 -15.35 3.83 -3.62
C ASP A 7 -15.84 2.80 -4.65
N GLU A 8 -16.51 3.25 -5.71
CA GLU A 8 -17.14 2.41 -6.73
C GLU A 8 -16.17 1.47 -7.44
N PHE A 9 -14.88 1.83 -7.49
CA PHE A 9 -13.81 1.02 -8.07
C PHE A 9 -13.07 0.15 -7.06
N MET A 10 -13.55 0.06 -5.82
CA MET A 10 -13.00 -0.88 -4.85
C MET A 10 -13.54 -2.29 -5.16
N PRO A 11 -12.68 -3.23 -5.60
CA PRO A 11 -13.13 -4.57 -5.95
C PRO A 11 -13.67 -5.30 -4.71
N TYR A 12 -14.70 -6.10 -4.89
CA TYR A 12 -15.34 -6.93 -3.85
C TYR A 12 -15.89 -6.17 -2.64
N ALA A 13 -15.95 -4.83 -2.67
CA ALA A 13 -16.37 -4.04 -1.51
C ALA A 13 -17.78 -4.41 -1.05
N ARG A 14 -18.72 -4.56 -1.97
CA ARG A 14 -20.09 -4.97 -1.65
C ARG A 14 -20.14 -6.36 -1.02
N ASP A 15 -19.45 -7.33 -1.58
CA ASP A 15 -19.45 -8.71 -1.08
C ASP A 15 -18.84 -8.83 0.32
N LEU A 16 -17.80 -8.03 0.59
CA LEU A 16 -17.10 -8.04 1.87
C LEU A 16 -17.89 -7.31 2.96
N PHE A 17 -18.43 -6.11 2.64
CA PHE A 17 -18.99 -5.23 3.66
C PHE A 17 -20.51 -5.38 3.86
N SER A 18 -21.24 -6.01 2.91
CA SER A 18 -22.69 -6.23 3.05
C SER A 18 -23.07 -7.08 4.28
N ARG A 19 -22.12 -7.83 4.83
CA ARG A 19 -22.31 -8.58 6.08
C ARG A 19 -22.32 -7.69 7.32
N LEU A 20 -21.79 -6.47 7.21
CA LEU A 20 -21.67 -5.51 8.31
C LEU A 20 -22.77 -4.45 8.28
N GLY A 21 -23.31 -4.15 7.10
CA GLY A 21 -24.32 -3.10 6.95
C GLY A 21 -24.76 -2.89 5.51
N GLU A 22 -25.42 -1.78 5.29
CA GLU A 22 -25.84 -1.33 3.96
C GLU A 22 -24.65 -0.68 3.23
N VAL A 23 -24.35 -1.17 2.02
CA VAL A 23 -23.21 -0.72 1.23
C VAL A 23 -23.68 0.11 0.03
N THR A 24 -23.25 1.35 -0.02
CA THR A 24 -23.48 2.25 -1.16
C THR A 24 -22.18 2.60 -1.84
N ALA A 25 -22.08 2.29 -3.13
CA ALA A 25 -20.94 2.66 -3.96
C ALA A 25 -21.05 4.11 -4.41
N VAL A 26 -19.96 4.86 -4.30
CA VAL A 26 -19.88 6.28 -4.66
C VAL A 26 -18.61 6.56 -5.45
N PRO A 27 -18.62 7.60 -6.32
CA PRO A 27 -17.38 8.07 -6.94
C PRO A 27 -16.35 8.46 -5.88
N GLY A 28 -15.11 8.01 -6.05
CA GLY A 28 -14.01 8.39 -5.16
C GLY A 28 -13.54 9.84 -5.38
N ARG A 29 -13.87 10.44 -6.54
CA ARG A 29 -13.45 11.80 -6.90
C ARG A 29 -14.40 12.45 -7.90
N PRO A 30 -15.14 13.51 -7.51
CA PRO A 30 -15.35 13.94 -6.12
C PRO A 30 -16.28 13.00 -5.36
N ILE A 31 -16.08 12.88 -4.05
CA ILE A 31 -17.04 12.20 -3.19
C ILE A 31 -18.31 13.07 -3.08
N PRO A 32 -19.51 12.47 -3.20
CA PRO A 32 -20.77 13.19 -2.99
C PRO A 32 -20.95 13.53 -1.49
N VAL A 33 -20.60 14.75 -1.10
CA VAL A 33 -20.60 15.20 0.31
C VAL A 33 -21.96 15.02 0.99
N ALA A 34 -23.05 15.10 0.23
CA ALA A 34 -24.40 14.88 0.75
C ALA A 34 -24.59 13.45 1.29
N GLN A 35 -23.99 12.45 0.66
CA GLN A 35 -24.10 11.05 1.10
C GLN A 35 -23.29 10.75 2.36
N LEU A 36 -22.28 11.57 2.68
CA LEU A 36 -21.53 11.47 3.92
C LEU A 36 -22.36 11.81 5.16
N ALA A 37 -23.50 12.51 4.98
CA ALA A 37 -24.36 12.92 6.09
C ALA A 37 -25.05 11.74 6.79
N ASP A 38 -25.27 10.65 6.08
CA ASP A 38 -25.98 9.47 6.58
C ASP A 38 -25.07 8.23 6.71
N ALA A 39 -23.77 8.40 6.53
CA ALA A 39 -22.82 7.30 6.55
C ALA A 39 -22.11 7.15 7.91
N ASP A 40 -21.98 5.92 8.38
CA ASP A 40 -21.19 5.57 9.57
C ASP A 40 -19.74 5.23 9.24
N ALA A 41 -19.48 4.71 8.05
CA ALA A 41 -18.15 4.32 7.59
C ALA A 41 -17.88 4.74 6.14
N LEU A 42 -16.63 5.08 5.87
CA LEU A 42 -16.16 5.48 4.55
C LEU A 42 -14.97 4.62 4.14
N MET A 43 -15.11 3.90 3.03
CA MET A 43 -14.05 3.06 2.46
C MET A 43 -13.53 3.72 1.18
N VAL A 44 -12.26 4.08 1.18
CA VAL A 44 -11.65 4.88 0.10
C VAL A 44 -10.50 4.15 -0.59
N ARG A 45 -10.10 4.69 -1.73
CA ARG A 45 -8.82 4.43 -2.40
C ARG A 45 -7.97 5.70 -2.36
N SER A 46 -6.75 5.64 -2.91
CA SER A 46 -5.79 6.74 -2.92
C SER A 46 -6.25 8.02 -3.63
N VAL A 47 -7.32 7.96 -4.42
CA VAL A 47 -7.86 9.10 -5.16
C VAL A 47 -8.69 10.07 -4.28
N THR A 48 -9.11 9.62 -3.10
CA THR A 48 -9.92 10.41 -2.17
C THR A 48 -9.03 10.98 -1.08
N LYS A 49 -8.96 12.32 -1.00
CA LYS A 49 -8.27 13.00 0.09
C LYS A 49 -9.18 13.07 1.31
N VAL A 50 -8.79 12.36 2.37
CA VAL A 50 -9.53 12.29 3.64
C VAL A 50 -8.89 13.22 4.65
N ASN A 51 -9.63 14.24 5.05
CA ASN A 51 -9.15 15.26 6.00
C ASN A 51 -10.34 15.95 6.69
N GLU A 52 -10.05 16.92 7.54
CA GLU A 52 -11.04 17.74 8.23
C GLU A 52 -12.06 18.37 7.28
N SER A 53 -11.63 18.95 6.17
CA SER A 53 -12.53 19.62 5.22
C SER A 53 -13.57 18.68 4.60
N LEU A 54 -13.28 17.41 4.49
CA LEU A 54 -14.20 16.40 3.99
C LEU A 54 -15.15 15.89 5.08
N LEU A 55 -14.65 15.66 6.28
CA LEU A 55 -15.37 14.88 7.31
C LEU A 55 -15.84 15.68 8.52
N ALA A 56 -15.43 16.94 8.69
CA ALA A 56 -15.88 17.74 9.84
C ALA A 56 -17.42 17.84 9.87
N GLY A 57 -18.00 17.56 11.04
CA GLY A 57 -19.45 17.58 11.24
C GLY A 57 -20.22 16.43 10.58
N LYS A 58 -19.54 15.41 10.04
CA LYS A 58 -20.17 14.20 9.50
C LYS A 58 -20.23 13.10 10.56
N PRO A 59 -21.22 12.20 10.51
CA PRO A 59 -21.39 11.13 11.50
C PRO A 59 -20.43 9.94 11.30
N ILE A 60 -19.43 10.09 10.43
CA ILE A 60 -18.45 9.04 10.12
C ILE A 60 -17.69 8.64 11.40
N LYS A 61 -17.71 7.36 11.72
CA LYS A 61 -17.02 6.75 12.86
C LYS A 61 -15.78 5.97 12.47
N PHE A 62 -15.70 5.59 11.20
CA PHE A 62 -14.60 4.77 10.70
C PHE A 62 -14.24 5.14 9.26
N VAL A 63 -12.95 5.19 8.98
CA VAL A 63 -12.39 5.31 7.63
C VAL A 63 -11.47 4.12 7.36
N GLY A 64 -11.68 3.45 6.24
CA GLY A 64 -10.77 2.41 5.74
C GLY A 64 -10.21 2.80 4.38
N THR A 65 -8.94 2.49 4.13
CA THR A 65 -8.38 2.63 2.78
C THR A 65 -7.91 1.30 2.23
N ALA A 66 -8.33 0.99 1.00
CA ALA A 66 -7.89 -0.21 0.28
C ALA A 66 -6.51 -0.02 -0.36
N THR A 67 -5.62 0.69 0.32
CA THR A 67 -4.27 1.00 -0.14
C THR A 67 -3.24 0.68 0.94
N ALA A 68 -2.03 0.37 0.52
CA ALA A 68 -0.91 0.17 1.43
C ALA A 68 -0.40 1.50 2.01
N GLY A 69 -0.34 2.54 1.18
CA GLY A 69 0.04 3.90 1.60
C GLY A 69 -1.15 4.71 2.09
N THR A 70 -0.86 5.71 2.92
CA THR A 70 -1.87 6.54 3.61
C THR A 70 -1.69 8.04 3.36
N ASP A 71 -0.86 8.46 2.41
CA ASP A 71 -0.54 9.86 2.12
C ASP A 71 -1.77 10.73 1.81
N HIS A 72 -2.88 10.12 1.40
CA HIS A 72 -4.16 10.76 1.11
C HIS A 72 -5.06 10.91 2.34
N VAL A 73 -4.61 10.45 3.52
CA VAL A 73 -5.40 10.45 4.77
C VAL A 73 -4.69 11.25 5.86
N ASP A 74 -5.37 12.21 6.44
CA ASP A 74 -4.91 12.93 7.63
C ASP A 74 -5.21 12.09 8.89
N GLU A 75 -4.32 11.15 9.16
CA GLU A 75 -4.45 10.23 10.31
C GLU A 75 -4.43 10.98 11.65
N ALA A 76 -3.66 12.07 11.74
CA ALA A 76 -3.57 12.86 12.96
C ALA A 76 -4.90 13.52 13.29
N TRP A 77 -5.55 14.10 12.28
CA TRP A 77 -6.88 14.69 12.46
C TRP A 77 -7.94 13.62 12.77
N LEU A 78 -7.95 12.48 12.06
CA LEU A 78 -8.89 11.39 12.33
C LEU A 78 -8.80 10.94 13.79
N LYS A 79 -7.59 10.79 14.31
CA LYS A 79 -7.34 10.43 15.72
C LYS A 79 -7.88 11.47 16.68
N GLN A 80 -7.68 12.76 16.40
CA GLN A 80 -8.20 13.86 17.21
C GLN A 80 -9.75 13.91 17.19
N ALA A 81 -10.34 13.64 16.04
CA ALA A 81 -11.79 13.60 15.85
C ALA A 81 -12.44 12.31 16.42
N GLY A 82 -11.66 11.37 16.94
CA GLY A 82 -12.17 10.09 17.45
C GLY A 82 -12.68 9.14 16.38
N ILE A 83 -12.25 9.32 15.12
CA ILE A 83 -12.63 8.47 13.97
C ILE A 83 -11.64 7.31 13.87
N GLY A 84 -12.14 6.07 13.89
CA GLY A 84 -11.32 4.88 13.68
C GLY A 84 -10.72 4.86 12.27
N PHE A 85 -9.47 4.39 12.14
CA PHE A 85 -8.81 4.29 10.84
C PHE A 85 -8.10 2.94 10.65
N SER A 86 -8.15 2.43 9.43
CA SER A 86 -7.36 1.26 9.02
C SER A 86 -6.91 1.39 7.57
N ALA A 87 -5.66 1.01 7.32
CA ALA A 87 -5.08 0.82 6.00
C ALA A 87 -4.82 -0.67 5.74
N ALA A 88 -4.35 -0.99 4.55
CA ALA A 88 -4.03 -2.37 4.15
C ALA A 88 -2.52 -2.52 3.80
N PRO A 89 -1.60 -2.30 4.77
CA PRO A 89 -0.17 -2.33 4.49
C PRO A 89 0.26 -3.72 4.01
N GLY A 90 0.96 -3.77 2.88
CA GLY A 90 1.45 -5.02 2.30
C GLY A 90 0.41 -5.87 1.58
N CYS A 91 -0.84 -5.42 1.43
CA CYS A 91 -1.90 -6.19 0.78
C CYS A 91 -1.56 -6.60 -0.67
N ASN A 92 -0.81 -5.78 -1.38
CA ASN A 92 -0.37 -6.01 -2.76
C ASN A 92 1.08 -6.52 -2.87
N ALA A 93 1.77 -6.74 -1.75
CA ALA A 93 3.21 -6.98 -1.76
C ALA A 93 3.59 -8.24 -2.55
N ILE A 94 2.80 -9.29 -2.48
CA ILE A 94 3.05 -10.54 -3.24
C ILE A 94 2.92 -10.27 -4.74
N ALA A 95 1.83 -9.64 -5.17
CA ALA A 95 1.60 -9.34 -6.58
C ALA A 95 2.69 -8.43 -7.17
N VAL A 96 3.14 -7.42 -6.40
CA VAL A 96 4.23 -6.54 -6.82
C VAL A 96 5.54 -7.33 -6.96
N VAL A 97 5.87 -8.21 -6.02
CA VAL A 97 7.05 -9.05 -6.08
C VAL A 97 7.01 -9.98 -7.30
N GLU A 98 5.87 -10.59 -7.60
CA GLU A 98 5.67 -11.45 -8.77
C GLU A 98 5.84 -10.66 -10.08
N TYR A 99 5.30 -9.45 -10.14
CA TYR A 99 5.48 -8.56 -11.28
C TYR A 99 6.96 -8.21 -11.50
N VAL A 100 7.65 -7.78 -10.44
CA VAL A 100 9.09 -7.43 -10.52
C VAL A 100 9.92 -8.63 -10.94
N PHE A 101 9.66 -9.79 -10.35
CA PHE A 101 10.38 -11.00 -10.66
C PHE A 101 10.18 -11.45 -12.13
N SER A 102 8.94 -11.42 -12.60
CA SER A 102 8.61 -11.71 -14.01
C SER A 102 9.29 -10.72 -14.95
N SER A 103 9.35 -9.44 -14.58
CA SER A 103 10.02 -8.40 -15.37
C SER A 103 11.54 -8.64 -15.45
N LEU A 104 12.17 -9.04 -14.34
CA LEU A 104 13.59 -9.39 -14.32
C LEU A 104 13.90 -10.58 -15.23
N LEU A 105 13.06 -11.62 -15.23
CA LEU A 105 13.21 -12.77 -16.11
C LEU A 105 13.05 -12.39 -17.59
N MET A 106 12.05 -11.58 -17.92
CA MET A 106 11.85 -11.07 -19.28
C MET A 106 13.04 -10.24 -19.77
N LEU A 107 13.61 -9.39 -18.90
CA LEU A 107 14.79 -8.60 -19.24
C LEU A 107 16.02 -9.50 -19.46
N ALA A 108 16.20 -10.50 -18.62
CA ALA A 108 17.29 -11.46 -18.75
C ALA A 108 17.21 -12.23 -20.07
N GLU A 109 16.03 -12.69 -20.45
CA GLU A 109 15.78 -13.36 -21.73
C GLU A 109 16.01 -12.42 -22.92
N ARG A 110 15.43 -11.22 -22.88
CA ARG A 110 15.57 -10.22 -23.96
C ARG A 110 17.01 -9.83 -24.23
N ASP A 111 17.78 -9.60 -23.16
CA ASP A 111 19.14 -9.04 -23.23
C ASP A 111 20.23 -10.13 -23.14
N GLY A 112 19.83 -11.40 -23.08
CA GLY A 112 20.73 -12.56 -23.18
C GLY A 112 21.68 -12.71 -21.98
N PHE A 113 21.26 -12.40 -20.77
CA PHE A 113 22.05 -12.60 -19.56
C PHE A 113 21.37 -13.54 -18.56
N SER A 114 22.17 -14.14 -17.68
CA SER A 114 21.67 -14.95 -16.57
C SER A 114 21.50 -14.08 -15.32
N LEU A 115 20.35 -14.16 -14.66
CA LEU A 115 20.15 -13.49 -13.35
C LEU A 115 21.07 -14.02 -12.27
N TYR A 116 21.56 -15.26 -12.37
CA TYR A 116 22.51 -15.83 -11.42
C TYR A 116 23.88 -15.15 -11.44
N ASP A 117 24.21 -14.51 -12.57
CA ASP A 117 25.47 -13.79 -12.76
C ASP A 117 25.33 -12.28 -12.43
N ARG A 118 24.17 -11.88 -11.87
CA ARG A 118 23.86 -10.50 -11.57
C ARG A 118 23.60 -10.29 -10.09
N THR A 119 23.77 -9.03 -9.68
CA THR A 119 23.37 -8.57 -8.37
C THR A 119 22.15 -7.68 -8.51
N VAL A 120 21.13 -7.88 -7.68
CA VAL A 120 19.90 -7.07 -7.69
C VAL A 120 19.94 -6.10 -6.52
N GLY A 121 19.99 -4.81 -6.83
CA GLY A 121 19.87 -3.74 -5.84
C GLY A 121 18.42 -3.49 -5.46
N ILE A 122 18.12 -3.47 -4.16
CA ILE A 122 16.77 -3.24 -3.62
C ILE A 122 16.79 -1.96 -2.79
N VAL A 123 16.07 -0.94 -3.25
CA VAL A 123 15.88 0.33 -2.53
C VAL A 123 14.53 0.30 -1.82
N GLY A 124 14.56 0.37 -0.48
CA GLY A 124 13.39 0.18 0.37
C GLY A 124 13.13 -1.30 0.71
N VAL A 125 13.44 -1.70 1.95
CA VAL A 125 13.31 -3.09 2.42
C VAL A 125 12.09 -3.25 3.33
N GLY A 126 10.97 -2.67 2.89
CA GLY A 126 9.67 -2.78 3.53
C GLY A 126 8.92 -4.07 3.16
N ASN A 127 7.59 -3.97 3.07
CA ASN A 127 6.73 -5.14 2.77
C ASN A 127 7.01 -5.81 1.43
N VAL A 128 7.38 -5.03 0.41
CA VAL A 128 7.73 -5.53 -0.92
C VAL A 128 9.20 -5.95 -0.96
N GLY A 129 10.12 -5.03 -0.63
CA GLY A 129 11.56 -5.25 -0.79
C GLY A 129 12.07 -6.48 -0.05
N ARG A 130 11.66 -6.69 1.22
CA ARG A 130 12.06 -7.88 1.99
C ARG A 130 11.56 -9.20 1.38
N ARG A 131 10.36 -9.19 0.77
CA ARG A 131 9.82 -10.38 0.11
C ARG A 131 10.52 -10.67 -1.20
N LEU A 132 10.86 -9.60 -1.95
CA LEU A 132 11.67 -9.73 -3.16
C LEU A 132 13.06 -10.28 -2.84
N GLN A 133 13.74 -9.70 -1.84
CA GLN A 133 15.02 -10.19 -1.33
C GLN A 133 14.96 -11.68 -1.02
N ALA A 134 14.03 -12.09 -0.16
CA ALA A 134 13.92 -13.50 0.26
C ALA A 134 13.73 -14.46 -0.93
N ARG A 135 12.97 -14.06 -1.96
CA ARG A 135 12.77 -14.89 -3.16
C ARG A 135 14.01 -14.96 -4.05
N LEU A 136 14.71 -13.83 -4.24
CA LEU A 136 15.95 -13.79 -5.02
C LEU A 136 17.05 -14.63 -4.35
N GLU A 137 17.23 -14.48 -3.04
CA GLU A 137 18.22 -15.23 -2.26
C GLU A 137 17.92 -16.73 -2.22
N ALA A 138 16.63 -17.12 -2.11
CA ALA A 138 16.22 -18.52 -2.18
C ALA A 138 16.59 -19.19 -3.53
N LEU A 139 16.73 -18.40 -4.59
CA LEU A 139 17.19 -18.84 -5.91
C LEU A 139 18.70 -18.69 -6.11
N GLY A 140 19.45 -18.24 -5.09
CA GLY A 140 20.88 -18.02 -5.17
C GLY A 140 21.29 -16.75 -5.92
N ILE A 141 20.35 -15.82 -6.15
CA ILE A 141 20.63 -14.53 -6.78
C ILE A 141 21.08 -13.56 -5.70
N LYS A 142 22.22 -12.89 -5.94
CA LYS A 142 22.79 -11.92 -4.99
C LYS A 142 21.92 -10.66 -4.90
N THR A 143 21.76 -10.14 -3.68
CA THR A 143 21.05 -8.89 -3.42
C THR A 143 21.93 -7.89 -2.69
N LEU A 144 21.73 -6.60 -2.95
CA LEU A 144 22.25 -5.48 -2.16
C LEU A 144 21.07 -4.64 -1.68
N LEU A 145 21.12 -4.18 -0.44
CA LEU A 145 20.01 -3.49 0.19
C LEU A 145 20.34 -2.02 0.45
N CYS A 146 19.39 -1.14 0.19
CA CYS A 146 19.46 0.27 0.59
C CYS A 146 18.15 0.66 1.28
N ASP A 147 18.22 0.88 2.59
CA ASP A 147 17.09 1.38 3.41
C ASP A 147 17.68 2.13 4.61
N PRO A 148 18.03 3.42 4.45
CA PRO A 148 18.69 4.19 5.51
C PRO A 148 17.95 4.15 6.85
N PRO A 149 16.62 4.31 6.92
CA PRO A 149 15.89 4.21 8.19
C PRO A 149 16.04 2.87 8.91
N ARG A 150 16.24 1.78 8.16
CA ARG A 150 16.47 0.44 8.74
C ARG A 150 17.92 0.25 9.16
N ALA A 151 18.85 0.72 8.36
CA ALA A 151 20.28 0.71 8.68
C ALA A 151 20.55 1.48 9.97
N ASP A 152 19.97 2.68 10.11
CA ASP A 152 20.12 3.55 11.29
C ASP A 152 19.55 2.93 12.57
N ARG A 153 18.52 2.08 12.45
CA ARG A 153 17.98 1.33 13.60
C ARG A 153 18.81 0.09 13.97
N GLY A 154 19.78 -0.28 13.15
CA GLY A 154 20.58 -1.49 13.34
C GLY A 154 19.84 -2.78 13.01
N ASP A 155 18.87 -2.73 12.09
CA ASP A 155 18.18 -3.92 11.59
C ASP A 155 19.21 -4.86 10.91
N GLU A 156 18.96 -6.17 11.00
CA GLU A 156 19.81 -7.17 10.32
C GLU A 156 19.75 -7.02 8.80
N GLY A 157 20.90 -7.06 8.13
CA GLY A 157 21.05 -6.98 6.68
C GLY A 157 22.33 -6.28 6.24
N ASP A 158 22.80 -6.58 5.03
CA ASP A 158 23.95 -5.90 4.40
C ASP A 158 23.45 -4.62 3.71
N PHE A 159 23.17 -3.59 4.52
CA PHE A 159 22.72 -2.32 4.02
C PHE A 159 23.88 -1.48 3.47
N ARG A 160 23.66 -0.90 2.28
CA ARG A 160 24.58 -0.04 1.56
C ARG A 160 23.95 1.33 1.34
N SER A 161 24.80 2.33 1.11
CA SER A 161 24.32 3.61 0.59
C SER A 161 23.78 3.43 -0.83
N LEU A 162 22.96 4.38 -1.29
CA LEU A 162 22.48 4.36 -2.67
C LEU A 162 23.61 4.44 -3.69
N ASP A 163 24.64 5.25 -3.40
CA ASP A 163 25.81 5.42 -4.27
C ASP A 163 26.60 4.10 -4.42
N GLU A 164 26.79 3.35 -3.33
CA GLU A 164 27.42 2.04 -3.38
C GLU A 164 26.58 1.03 -4.16
N LEU A 165 25.26 1.09 -4.01
CA LEU A 165 24.33 0.15 -4.67
C LEU A 165 24.30 0.33 -6.19
N VAL A 166 24.46 1.55 -6.72
CA VAL A 166 24.46 1.83 -8.16
C VAL A 166 25.83 1.61 -8.83
N GLN A 167 26.90 1.37 -8.06
CA GLN A 167 28.24 1.10 -8.58
C GLN A 167 28.49 -0.39 -8.84
N HIS A 168 27.61 -1.25 -8.37
CA HIS A 168 27.65 -2.71 -8.49
C HIS A 168 26.57 -3.25 -9.44
#